data_39b1cccb595561b3630f59f1ee5a53e6
#
_entry.id   39b1cccb595561b3630f59f1ee5a53e6
#
_cell.length_a   1.000
_cell.length_b   1.000
_cell.length_c   1.000
_cell.angle_alpha   90.00
_cell.angle_beta   90.00
_cell.angle_gamma   90.00
#
_symmetry.space_group_name_H-M   'P 1'
#
loop_
_entity.id
_entity.type
_entity.pdbx_description
1 polymer ?
#
loop_
_entity_poly.entity_id
_entity_poly.type
_entity_poly.pdbx_seq_one_letter_code
_entity_poly.pdbx_strand_id
1 'polypeptide(L)'
;FRQRGDPVLVIRDFIGLVSDGVKSNRLLWLLISGFALFPIYTHFADLPFWNDVAMRIMLLGMAAMGLNLVLGYGGMVSFGHAAFIGIGAYCAGISQFYGITNGWAHIGFSIVICGFVGLLIEYLALRTSGIYFIMITLAFAQMLFFLFVSLEAYGGDDGMSIDRAEFGFIDLYDPLRLYFLIWVCLVIVGLVLMLIVRSRFGVTLRAIKSNESRVEAMGLSPLRFKMVGYVISAIICGIAGTLFASWQEY
;
A
#
# COMPACT_ATOMS: atom_id res chain seq x y z
N PHE A 1 -3.34 23.09 30.79
CA PHE A 1 -3.60 23.37 29.34
C PHE A 1 -2.40 24.04 28.66
N ARG A 2 -1.14 23.69 28.99
CA ARG A 2 0.04 24.32 28.36
C ARG A 2 1.28 23.42 28.38
N GLN A 3 1.20 22.20 27.80
CA GLN A 3 2.37 21.32 27.57
C GLN A 3 2.19 20.48 26.30
N ARG A 4 1.78 21.08 25.18
CA ARG A 4 1.54 20.38 23.91
C ARG A 4 2.48 20.83 22.78
N GLY A 5 3.68 21.29 23.11
CA GLY A 5 4.61 21.83 22.13
C GLY A 5 6.07 21.41 22.22
N ASP A 6 6.45 20.56 23.18
CA ASP A 6 7.85 20.13 23.28
C ASP A 6 8.13 19.03 22.25
N PRO A 7 8.98 19.30 21.24
CA PRO A 7 9.30 18.31 20.19
C PRO A 7 9.92 17.04 20.80
N VAL A 8 10.58 17.13 21.93
CA VAL A 8 11.17 15.99 22.66
C VAL A 8 10.08 15.06 23.24
N LEU A 9 8.97 15.59 23.73
CA LEU A 9 7.85 14.78 24.22
C LEU A 9 7.16 14.06 23.07
N VAL A 10 6.95 14.74 21.93
CA VAL A 10 6.37 14.11 20.74
C VAL A 10 7.24 12.98 20.21
N ILE A 11 8.56 13.18 20.16
CA ILE A 11 9.52 12.13 19.73
C ILE A 11 9.51 10.96 20.72
N ARG A 12 9.48 11.23 22.01
CA ARG A 12 9.45 10.17 23.04
C ARG A 12 8.16 9.35 22.99
N ASP A 13 7.02 10.01 22.80
CA ASP A 13 5.73 9.33 22.65
C ASP A 13 5.68 8.52 21.35
N PHE A 14 6.25 9.04 20.27
CA PHE A 14 6.41 8.33 19.02
C PHE A 14 7.28 7.07 19.16
N ILE A 15 8.46 7.20 19.79
CA ILE A 15 9.36 6.05 20.05
C ILE A 15 8.66 5.02 20.97
N GLY A 16 7.93 5.48 21.98
CA GLY A 16 7.14 4.61 22.84
C GLY A 16 6.09 3.82 22.09
N LEU A 17 5.30 4.47 21.24
CA LEU A 17 4.29 3.84 20.39
C LEU A 17 4.89 2.81 19.41
N VAL A 18 6.05 3.13 18.82
CA VAL A 18 6.78 2.21 17.93
C VAL A 18 7.29 1.01 18.73
N SER A 19 7.94 1.25 19.88
CA SER A 19 8.51 0.18 20.71
C SER A 19 7.46 -0.80 21.24
N ASP A 20 6.30 -0.29 21.66
CA ASP A 20 5.19 -1.13 22.11
C ASP A 20 4.53 -1.88 20.93
N GLY A 21 4.55 -1.30 19.72
CA GLY A 21 4.12 -1.95 18.51
C GLY A 21 4.99 -3.13 18.13
N VAL A 22 6.29 -2.91 18.16
CA VAL A 22 7.28 -3.95 17.90
C VAL A 22 7.17 -5.09 18.91
N LYS A 23 7.02 -4.77 20.20
CA LYS A 23 6.84 -5.78 21.26
C LYS A 23 5.55 -6.59 21.09
N SER A 24 4.46 -5.95 20.67
CA SER A 24 3.17 -6.62 20.48
C SER A 24 3.17 -7.58 19.27
N ASN A 25 3.96 -7.27 18.21
CA ASN A 25 4.03 -8.05 16.98
C ASN A 25 5.47 -8.55 16.71
N ARG A 26 6.14 -9.08 17.74
CA ARG A 26 7.54 -9.54 17.65
C ARG A 26 7.80 -10.47 16.46
N LEU A 27 6.89 -11.40 16.21
CA LEU A 27 7.04 -12.38 15.13
C LEU A 27 7.05 -11.72 13.76
N LEU A 28 6.18 -10.73 13.53
CA LEU A 28 6.14 -9.99 12.27
C LEU A 28 7.42 -9.19 12.06
N TRP A 29 7.94 -8.54 13.09
CA TRP A 29 9.19 -7.79 12.99
C TRP A 29 10.42 -8.69 12.85
N LEU A 30 10.40 -9.88 13.46
CA LEU A 30 11.43 -10.90 13.22
C LEU A 30 11.41 -11.40 11.77
N LEU A 31 10.23 -11.60 11.19
CA LEU A 31 10.12 -11.94 9.77
C LEU A 31 10.65 -10.82 8.87
N ILE A 32 10.24 -9.58 9.11
CA ILE A 32 10.72 -8.42 8.33
C ILE A 32 12.24 -8.27 8.45
N SER A 33 12.82 -8.42 9.66
CA SER A 33 14.28 -8.37 9.84
C SER A 33 15.00 -9.56 9.21
N GLY A 34 14.38 -10.74 9.19
CA GLY A 34 14.89 -11.91 8.48
C GLY A 34 15.03 -11.66 6.98
N PHE A 35 14.08 -10.95 6.37
CA PHE A 35 14.17 -10.52 4.98
C PHE A 35 15.34 -9.55 4.72
N ALA A 36 15.81 -8.79 5.70
CA ALA A 36 16.99 -7.93 5.54
C ALA A 36 18.29 -8.72 5.35
N LEU A 37 18.42 -9.86 6.00
CA LEU A 37 19.60 -10.73 5.92
C LEU A 37 19.54 -11.73 4.75
N PHE A 38 18.35 -11.94 4.19
CA PHE A 38 18.12 -12.92 3.14
C PHE A 38 18.95 -12.68 1.87
N PRO A 39 19.12 -11.42 1.33
CA PRO A 39 19.91 -11.18 0.14
C PRO A 39 21.40 -11.49 0.32
N ILE A 40 21.90 -11.37 1.55
CA ILE A 40 23.28 -11.72 1.87
C ILE A 40 23.47 -13.25 1.72
N TYR A 41 22.54 -14.03 2.25
CA TYR A 41 22.55 -15.49 2.12
C TYR A 41 22.45 -15.93 0.64
N THR A 42 21.53 -15.36 -0.14
CA THR A 42 21.32 -15.72 -1.55
C THR A 42 22.50 -15.32 -2.44
N HIS A 43 23.19 -14.23 -2.10
CA HIS A 43 24.41 -13.81 -2.81
C HIS A 43 25.56 -14.80 -2.59
N PHE A 44 25.76 -15.29 -1.36
CA PHE A 44 26.79 -16.30 -1.07
C PHE A 44 26.44 -17.70 -1.61
N ALA A 45 25.17 -17.98 -1.81
CA ALA A 45 24.68 -19.29 -2.28
C ALA A 45 24.49 -19.34 -3.81
N ASP A 46 24.79 -18.27 -4.55
CA ASP A 46 24.55 -18.13 -6.01
C ASP A 46 23.14 -18.50 -6.45
N LEU A 47 22.13 -18.05 -5.69
CA LEU A 47 20.72 -18.38 -5.91
C LEU A 47 19.89 -17.12 -6.23
N PRO A 48 20.06 -16.48 -7.42
CA PRO A 48 19.37 -15.23 -7.78
C PRO A 48 17.85 -15.38 -7.82
N PHE A 49 17.34 -16.53 -8.23
CA PHE A 49 15.90 -16.84 -8.28
C PHE A 49 15.20 -16.59 -6.93
N TRP A 50 15.85 -16.92 -5.81
CA TRP A 50 15.22 -16.73 -4.49
C TRP A 50 15.11 -15.24 -4.09
N ASN A 51 15.98 -14.38 -4.63
CA ASN A 51 15.84 -12.92 -4.44
C ASN A 51 14.59 -12.40 -5.12
N ASP A 52 14.27 -12.84 -6.33
CA ASP A 52 13.07 -12.45 -7.05
C ASP A 52 11.81 -12.93 -6.33
N VAL A 53 11.82 -14.16 -5.83
CA VAL A 53 10.72 -14.68 -5.03
C VAL A 53 10.53 -13.86 -3.75
N ALA A 54 11.61 -13.48 -3.07
CA ALA A 54 11.54 -12.69 -1.85
C ALA A 54 11.00 -11.27 -2.13
N MET A 55 11.43 -10.61 -3.22
CA MET A 55 10.91 -9.30 -3.65
C MET A 55 9.41 -9.38 -3.93
N ARG A 56 8.97 -10.41 -4.66
CA ARG A 56 7.55 -10.66 -4.93
C ARG A 56 6.72 -10.83 -3.66
N ILE A 57 7.23 -11.61 -2.70
CA ILE A 57 6.57 -11.81 -1.40
C ILE A 57 6.47 -10.49 -0.63
N MET A 58 7.51 -9.67 -0.62
CA MET A 58 7.50 -8.36 0.06
C MET A 58 6.50 -7.39 -0.57
N LEU A 59 6.41 -7.31 -1.90
CA LEU A 59 5.49 -6.45 -2.63
C LEU A 59 4.04 -6.87 -2.40
N LEU A 60 3.73 -8.17 -2.53
CA LEU A 60 2.40 -8.68 -2.24
C LEU A 60 2.06 -8.58 -0.75
N GLY A 61 3.04 -8.76 0.14
CA GLY A 61 2.90 -8.54 1.58
C GLY A 61 2.53 -7.10 1.92
N MET A 62 3.13 -6.12 1.22
CA MET A 62 2.81 -4.70 1.38
C MET A 62 1.36 -4.41 0.96
N ALA A 63 0.91 -4.94 -0.18
CA ALA A 63 -0.47 -4.83 -0.64
C ALA A 63 -1.45 -5.51 0.34
N ALA A 64 -1.09 -6.70 0.85
CA ALA A 64 -1.89 -7.42 1.84
C ALA A 64 -2.02 -6.66 3.17
N MET A 65 -0.96 -5.98 3.62
CA MET A 65 -1.02 -5.11 4.80
C MET A 65 -1.95 -3.92 4.58
N GLY A 66 -1.95 -3.32 3.38
CA GLY A 66 -2.90 -2.28 2.98
C GLY A 66 -4.33 -2.80 3.03
N LEU A 67 -4.61 -3.95 2.42
CA LEU A 67 -5.92 -4.58 2.44
C LEU A 67 -6.37 -4.92 3.87
N ASN A 68 -5.47 -5.35 4.74
CA ASN A 68 -5.78 -5.68 6.14
C ASN A 68 -6.31 -4.46 6.92
N LEU A 69 -5.94 -3.24 6.56
CA LEU A 69 -6.51 -2.04 7.18
C LEU A 69 -8.03 -1.97 6.94
N VAL A 70 -8.48 -2.27 5.74
CA VAL A 70 -9.89 -2.21 5.33
C VAL A 70 -10.66 -3.44 5.82
N LEU A 71 -10.14 -4.63 5.54
CA LEU A 71 -10.76 -5.90 5.88
C LEU A 71 -10.64 -6.22 7.37
N GLY A 72 -9.43 -6.14 7.91
CA GLY A 72 -9.12 -6.54 9.27
C GLY A 72 -9.66 -5.56 10.30
N TYR A 73 -9.39 -4.29 10.12
CA TYR A 73 -9.77 -3.24 11.08
C TYR A 73 -11.08 -2.55 10.73
N GLY A 74 -11.37 -2.32 9.45
CA GLY A 74 -12.61 -1.67 8.97
C GLY A 74 -13.80 -2.61 8.85
N GLY A 75 -13.58 -3.92 8.71
CA GLY A 75 -14.64 -4.90 8.50
C GLY A 75 -15.29 -4.84 7.12
N MET A 76 -14.67 -4.15 6.17
CA MET A 76 -15.15 -4.01 4.79
C MET A 76 -14.43 -5.02 3.89
N VAL A 77 -15.17 -6.00 3.37
CA VAL A 77 -14.62 -7.00 2.45
C VAL A 77 -14.62 -6.43 1.04
N SER A 78 -13.45 -6.11 0.50
CA SER A 78 -13.30 -5.55 -0.84
C SER A 78 -12.44 -6.45 -1.73
N PHE A 79 -12.93 -6.78 -2.91
CA PHE A 79 -12.17 -7.48 -3.96
C PHE A 79 -11.59 -6.52 -5.01
N GLY A 80 -11.79 -5.23 -4.83
CA GLY A 80 -11.27 -4.18 -5.73
C GLY A 80 -9.79 -3.84 -5.56
N HIS A 81 -9.13 -4.31 -4.51
CA HIS A 81 -7.78 -3.86 -4.15
C HIS A 81 -6.70 -4.26 -5.17
N ALA A 82 -6.89 -5.36 -5.91
CA ALA A 82 -6.00 -5.76 -6.99
C ALA A 82 -5.92 -4.70 -8.11
N ALA A 83 -7.03 -3.98 -8.36
CA ALA A 83 -7.06 -2.90 -9.35
C ALA A 83 -6.11 -1.76 -8.97
N PHE A 84 -5.95 -1.43 -7.69
CA PHE A 84 -5.03 -0.37 -7.25
C PHE A 84 -3.56 -0.74 -7.47
N ILE A 85 -3.21 -2.03 -7.40
CA ILE A 85 -1.88 -2.52 -7.78
C ILE A 85 -1.68 -2.27 -9.29
N GLY A 86 -2.67 -2.60 -10.12
CA GLY A 86 -2.65 -2.33 -11.54
C GLY A 86 -2.54 -0.84 -11.86
N ILE A 87 -3.34 0.03 -11.20
CA ILE A 87 -3.24 1.49 -11.36
C ILE A 87 -1.82 1.97 -11.03
N GLY A 88 -1.24 1.48 -9.92
CA GLY A 88 0.12 1.84 -9.52
C GLY A 88 1.16 1.45 -10.58
N ALA A 89 1.04 0.26 -11.16
CA ALA A 89 1.90 -0.22 -12.23
C ALA A 89 1.76 0.65 -13.50
N TYR A 90 0.53 0.93 -13.92
CA TYR A 90 0.30 1.83 -15.07
C TYR A 90 0.74 3.27 -14.82
N CYS A 91 0.67 3.77 -13.58
CA CYS A 91 1.24 5.08 -13.24
C CYS A 91 2.75 5.12 -13.49
N ALA A 92 3.49 4.07 -13.17
CA ALA A 92 4.92 3.97 -13.48
C ALA A 92 5.15 3.89 -14.99
N GLY A 93 4.45 3.01 -15.69
CA GLY A 93 4.60 2.82 -17.13
C GLY A 93 4.25 4.07 -17.95
N ILE A 94 3.11 4.68 -17.70
CA ILE A 94 2.69 5.89 -18.41
C ILE A 94 3.65 7.05 -18.12
N SER A 95 4.10 7.23 -16.89
CA SER A 95 5.07 8.27 -16.53
C SER A 95 6.36 8.11 -17.33
N GLN A 96 6.83 6.89 -17.47
CA GLN A 96 8.06 6.58 -18.19
C GLN A 96 7.88 6.77 -19.70
N PHE A 97 6.72 6.43 -20.25
CA PHE A 97 6.38 6.69 -21.67
C PHE A 97 6.52 8.18 -22.01
N TYR A 98 6.23 9.08 -21.07
CA TYR A 98 6.44 10.52 -21.22
C TYR A 98 7.87 11.00 -20.86
N GLY A 99 8.82 10.08 -20.65
CA GLY A 99 10.22 10.39 -20.37
C GLY A 99 10.49 10.80 -18.92
N ILE A 100 9.56 10.55 -18.00
CA ILE A 100 9.79 10.77 -16.57
C ILE A 100 10.36 9.47 -15.99
N THR A 101 11.68 9.40 -15.79
CA THR A 101 12.37 8.21 -15.25
C THR A 101 12.46 8.22 -13.72
N ASN A 102 12.10 9.34 -13.08
CA ASN A 102 12.23 9.51 -11.64
C ASN A 102 11.22 8.67 -10.85
N GLY A 103 11.70 7.66 -10.11
CA GLY A 103 10.86 6.77 -9.29
C GLY A 103 10.05 7.47 -8.19
N TRP A 104 10.57 8.57 -7.63
CA TRP A 104 9.78 9.37 -6.67
C TRP A 104 8.58 10.03 -7.32
N ALA A 105 8.69 10.45 -8.58
CA ALA A 105 7.57 10.98 -9.34
C ALA A 105 6.53 9.89 -9.61
N HIS A 106 6.95 8.66 -9.97
CA HIS A 106 6.05 7.52 -10.16
C HIS A 106 5.24 7.22 -8.89
N ILE A 107 5.89 7.18 -7.73
CA ILE A 107 5.20 6.99 -6.44
C ILE A 107 4.25 8.17 -6.18
N GLY A 108 4.65 9.40 -6.44
CA GLY A 108 3.81 10.59 -6.27
C GLY A 108 2.55 10.53 -7.14
N PHE A 109 2.67 10.20 -8.41
CA PHE A 109 1.52 10.01 -9.32
C PHE A 109 0.62 8.87 -8.86
N SER A 110 1.20 7.76 -8.44
CA SER A 110 0.44 6.62 -7.92
C SER A 110 -0.37 7.00 -6.67
N ILE A 111 0.20 7.75 -5.73
CA ILE A 111 -0.50 8.22 -4.54
C ILE A 111 -1.71 9.08 -4.92
N VAL A 112 -1.54 10.03 -5.83
CA VAL A 112 -2.61 10.95 -6.24
C VAL A 112 -3.70 10.20 -6.98
N ILE A 113 -3.35 9.37 -7.97
CA ILE A 113 -4.33 8.67 -8.83
C ILE A 113 -5.04 7.58 -8.03
N CYS A 114 -4.33 6.73 -7.28
CA CYS A 114 -4.95 5.70 -6.44
C CYS A 114 -5.80 6.32 -5.32
N GLY A 115 -5.36 7.44 -4.75
CA GLY A 115 -6.14 8.19 -3.77
C GLY A 115 -7.45 8.72 -4.34
N PHE A 116 -7.40 9.33 -5.52
CA PHE A 116 -8.58 9.86 -6.21
C PHE A 116 -9.54 8.75 -6.64
N VAL A 117 -9.04 7.71 -7.32
CA VAL A 117 -9.86 6.58 -7.77
C VAL A 117 -10.43 5.82 -6.57
N GLY A 118 -9.63 5.61 -5.51
CA GLY A 118 -10.07 4.99 -4.28
C GLY A 118 -11.20 5.77 -3.59
N LEU A 119 -11.10 7.09 -3.56
CA LEU A 119 -12.15 7.95 -3.02
C LEU A 119 -13.43 7.86 -3.86
N LEU A 120 -13.33 7.84 -5.17
CA LEU A 120 -14.48 7.77 -6.08
C LEU A 120 -15.19 6.42 -5.95
N ILE A 121 -14.43 5.31 -5.98
CA ILE A 121 -15.00 3.97 -5.83
C ILE A 121 -15.69 3.83 -4.47
N GLU A 122 -15.01 4.24 -3.40
CA GLU A 122 -15.55 4.09 -2.05
C GLU A 122 -16.78 4.97 -1.83
N TYR A 123 -16.79 6.20 -2.34
CA TYR A 123 -17.97 7.07 -2.26
C TYR A 123 -19.22 6.43 -2.88
N LEU A 124 -19.04 5.70 -3.99
CA LEU A 124 -20.14 4.97 -4.65
C LEU A 124 -20.47 3.67 -3.91
N ALA A 125 -19.45 2.93 -3.47
CA ALA A 125 -19.61 1.63 -2.84
C ALA A 125 -20.19 1.71 -1.41
N LEU A 126 -19.87 2.75 -0.63
CA LEU A 126 -20.36 2.94 0.74
C LEU A 126 -21.88 3.17 0.84
N ARG A 127 -22.58 3.40 -0.26
CA ARG A 127 -24.05 3.40 -0.29
C ARG A 127 -24.65 2.02 -0.15
N THR A 128 -23.83 0.97 -0.20
CA THR A 128 -24.20 -0.43 -0.11
C THR A 128 -23.49 -1.10 1.06
N SER A 129 -24.00 -2.23 1.51
CA SER A 129 -23.44 -2.98 2.62
C SER A 129 -23.44 -4.49 2.34
N GLY A 130 -22.56 -5.21 3.04
CA GLY A 130 -22.47 -6.67 2.94
C GLY A 130 -22.07 -7.17 1.55
N ILE A 131 -22.82 -8.11 1.00
CA ILE A 131 -22.51 -8.74 -0.29
C ILE A 131 -22.52 -7.75 -1.45
N TYR A 132 -23.40 -6.75 -1.42
CA TYR A 132 -23.46 -5.73 -2.48
C TYR A 132 -22.19 -4.89 -2.58
N PHE A 133 -21.57 -4.57 -1.43
CA PHE A 133 -20.29 -3.87 -1.40
C PHE A 133 -19.19 -4.69 -2.10
N ILE A 134 -19.13 -6.00 -1.84
CA ILE A 134 -18.17 -6.92 -2.46
C ILE A 134 -18.38 -6.94 -3.99
N MET A 135 -19.63 -7.07 -4.44
CA MET A 135 -19.94 -7.10 -5.87
C MET A 135 -19.58 -5.79 -6.59
N ILE A 136 -19.87 -4.65 -5.97
CA ILE A 136 -19.55 -3.34 -6.56
C ILE A 136 -18.03 -3.14 -6.66
N THR A 137 -17.27 -3.46 -5.62
CA THR A 137 -15.80 -3.33 -5.66
C THR A 137 -15.17 -4.26 -6.69
N LEU A 138 -15.72 -5.48 -6.88
CA LEU A 138 -15.30 -6.39 -7.93
C LEU A 138 -15.64 -5.85 -9.32
N ALA A 139 -16.85 -5.29 -9.50
CA ALA A 139 -17.27 -4.70 -10.77
C ALA A 139 -16.35 -3.52 -11.18
N PHE A 140 -16.01 -2.63 -10.24
CA PHE A 140 -15.06 -1.56 -10.51
C PHE A 140 -13.66 -2.10 -10.86
N ALA A 141 -13.19 -3.16 -10.19
CA ALA A 141 -11.92 -3.79 -10.54
C ALA A 141 -11.92 -4.32 -11.98
N GLN A 142 -13.00 -4.96 -12.42
CA GLN A 142 -13.15 -5.45 -13.80
C GLN A 142 -13.26 -4.29 -14.79
N MET A 143 -14.00 -3.23 -14.48
CA MET A 143 -14.06 -2.04 -15.33
C MET A 143 -12.69 -1.40 -15.54
N LEU A 144 -11.89 -1.27 -14.47
CA LEU A 144 -10.53 -0.74 -14.55
C LEU A 144 -9.61 -1.68 -15.35
N PHE A 145 -9.72 -2.99 -15.14
CA PHE A 145 -8.97 -3.97 -15.94
C PHE A 145 -9.24 -3.81 -17.43
N PHE A 146 -10.51 -3.83 -17.84
CA PHE A 146 -10.87 -3.63 -19.26
C PHE A 146 -10.49 -2.25 -19.78
N LEU A 147 -10.55 -1.21 -18.94
CA LEU A 147 -10.06 0.11 -19.30
C LEU A 147 -8.58 0.06 -19.68
N PHE A 148 -7.75 -0.57 -18.85
CA PHE A 148 -6.31 -0.66 -19.11
C PHE A 148 -5.99 -1.52 -20.34
N VAL A 149 -6.65 -2.66 -20.51
CA VAL A 149 -6.51 -3.52 -21.69
C VAL A 149 -6.90 -2.78 -22.97
N SER A 150 -7.88 -1.89 -22.93
CA SER A 150 -8.30 -1.10 -24.10
C SER A 150 -7.37 0.06 -24.46
N LEU A 151 -6.39 0.39 -23.63
CA LEU A 151 -5.41 1.45 -23.87
C LEU A 151 -4.27 0.97 -24.78
N GLU A 152 -4.55 0.71 -26.04
CA GLU A 152 -3.57 0.24 -27.04
C GLU A 152 -2.34 1.15 -27.15
N ALA A 153 -2.48 2.46 -26.93
CA ALA A 153 -1.38 3.42 -26.95
C ALA A 153 -0.30 3.15 -25.88
N TYR A 154 -0.65 2.40 -24.82
CA TYR A 154 0.23 2.04 -23.71
C TYR A 154 0.41 0.52 -23.60
N GLY A 155 0.41 -0.18 -24.73
CA GLY A 155 0.66 -1.60 -24.81
C GLY A 155 -0.58 -2.49 -24.71
N GLY A 156 -1.73 -1.98 -24.21
CA GLY A 156 -3.00 -2.72 -24.18
C GLY A 156 -2.90 -4.09 -23.52
N ASP A 157 -3.27 -5.14 -24.25
CA ASP A 157 -3.23 -6.53 -23.80
C ASP A 157 -1.81 -7.12 -23.81
N ASP A 158 -0.93 -6.61 -24.71
CA ASP A 158 0.45 -7.08 -24.83
C ASP A 158 1.37 -6.56 -23.71
N GLY A 159 0.90 -5.57 -22.93
CA GLY A 159 1.69 -4.92 -21.88
C GLY A 159 2.71 -3.91 -22.42
N MET A 160 3.43 -3.26 -21.53
CA MET A 160 4.42 -2.25 -21.86
C MET A 160 5.75 -2.56 -21.16
N SER A 161 6.85 -2.66 -21.93
CA SER A 161 8.18 -2.75 -21.32
C SER A 161 8.52 -1.46 -20.60
N ILE A 162 8.92 -1.59 -19.35
CA ILE A 162 9.25 -0.47 -18.46
C ILE A 162 10.72 -0.63 -18.05
N ASP A 163 11.54 0.40 -18.27
CA ASP A 163 12.88 0.41 -17.71
C ASP A 163 12.82 0.65 -16.20
N ARG A 164 13.85 0.25 -15.48
CA ARG A 164 13.92 0.47 -14.03
C ARG A 164 13.91 1.96 -13.71
N ALA A 165 13.06 2.34 -12.78
CA ALA A 165 12.95 3.74 -12.37
C ALA A 165 14.24 4.23 -11.70
N GLU A 166 14.64 5.47 -11.97
CA GLU A 166 15.78 6.11 -11.35
C GLU A 166 15.36 6.77 -10.02
N PHE A 167 16.01 6.39 -8.92
CA PHE A 167 15.79 7.02 -7.61
C PHE A 167 16.92 7.99 -7.24
N GLY A 168 17.30 8.86 -8.18
CA GLY A 168 18.34 9.87 -8.01
C GLY A 168 19.74 9.25 -7.91
N PHE A 169 20.26 9.10 -6.69
CA PHE A 169 21.60 8.55 -6.45
C PHE A 169 21.65 7.01 -6.38
N ILE A 170 20.51 6.34 -6.45
CA ILE A 170 20.41 4.88 -6.32
C ILE A 170 20.24 4.28 -7.71
N ASP A 171 21.27 3.62 -8.19
CA ASP A 171 21.23 2.82 -9.40
C ASP A 171 20.52 1.49 -9.10
N LEU A 172 19.32 1.33 -9.66
CA LEU A 172 18.46 0.16 -9.45
C LEU A 172 18.73 -0.98 -10.42
N TYR A 173 19.68 -0.81 -11.35
CA TYR A 173 20.13 -1.94 -12.18
C TYR A 173 20.84 -3.01 -11.35
N ASP A 174 21.35 -2.67 -10.16
CA ASP A 174 21.86 -3.62 -9.20
C ASP A 174 20.67 -4.29 -8.43
N PRO A 175 20.44 -5.62 -8.58
CA PRO A 175 19.35 -6.32 -7.94
C PRO A 175 19.32 -6.18 -6.41
N LEU A 176 20.48 -6.04 -5.77
CA LEU A 176 20.59 -5.88 -4.33
C LEU A 176 20.01 -4.53 -3.87
N ARG A 177 20.27 -3.46 -4.63
CA ARG A 177 19.78 -2.12 -4.29
C ARG A 177 18.27 -2.05 -4.43
N LEU A 178 17.71 -2.65 -5.49
CA LEU A 178 16.27 -2.76 -5.67
C LEU A 178 15.62 -3.53 -4.51
N TYR A 179 16.24 -4.65 -4.11
CA TYR A 179 15.77 -5.44 -2.97
C TYR A 179 15.69 -4.61 -1.70
N PHE A 180 16.76 -3.88 -1.36
CA PHE A 180 16.76 -3.04 -0.16
C PHE A 180 15.77 -1.87 -0.25
N LEU A 181 15.55 -1.29 -1.41
CA LEU A 181 14.52 -0.27 -1.61
C LEU A 181 13.13 -0.82 -1.28
N ILE A 182 12.77 -1.98 -1.84
CA ILE A 182 11.48 -2.65 -1.58
C ILE A 182 11.35 -2.97 -0.08
N TRP A 183 12.41 -3.50 0.53
CA TRP A 183 12.43 -3.81 1.96
C TRP A 183 12.22 -2.55 2.82
N VAL A 184 12.89 -1.45 2.53
CA VAL A 184 12.71 -0.18 3.24
C VAL A 184 11.28 0.34 3.08
N CYS A 185 10.71 0.29 1.87
CA CYS A 185 9.31 0.66 1.65
C CYS A 185 8.34 -0.22 2.46
N LEU A 186 8.57 -1.53 2.51
CA LEU A 186 7.78 -2.46 3.32
C LEU A 186 7.80 -2.07 4.81
N VAL A 187 9.00 -1.77 5.34
CA VAL A 187 9.18 -1.35 6.74
C VAL A 187 8.44 -0.03 7.00
N ILE A 188 8.60 0.96 6.12
CA ILE A 188 7.93 2.26 6.24
C ILE A 188 6.40 2.08 6.24
N VAL A 189 5.86 1.32 5.28
CA VAL A 189 4.41 1.04 5.20
C VAL A 189 3.94 0.32 6.46
N GLY A 190 4.69 -0.68 6.95
CA GLY A 190 4.36 -1.39 8.19
C GLY A 190 4.34 -0.47 9.41
N LEU A 191 5.32 0.44 9.53
CA LEU A 191 5.37 1.42 10.61
C LEU A 191 4.21 2.42 10.52
N VAL A 192 3.93 2.96 9.34
CA VAL A 192 2.81 3.90 9.11
C VAL A 192 1.48 3.24 9.45
N LEU A 193 1.23 2.02 8.98
CA LEU A 193 0.01 1.28 9.30
C LEU A 193 -0.11 1.00 10.80
N MET A 194 0.97 0.63 11.46
CA MET A 194 0.98 0.41 12.92
C MET A 194 0.60 1.68 13.68
N LEU A 195 1.13 2.83 13.28
CA LEU A 195 0.79 4.12 13.87
C LEU A 195 -0.67 4.48 13.64
N ILE A 196 -1.19 4.28 12.41
CA ILE A 196 -2.59 4.52 12.06
C ILE A 196 -3.52 3.65 12.91
N VAL A 197 -3.24 2.35 13.02
CA VAL A 197 -4.08 1.41 13.76
C VAL A 197 -4.09 1.69 15.28
N ARG A 198 -3.00 2.23 15.82
CA ARG A 198 -2.89 2.62 17.24
C ARG A 198 -3.43 4.01 17.54
N SER A 199 -3.63 4.83 16.52
CA SER A 199 -4.19 6.18 16.64
C SER A 199 -5.68 6.13 17.02
N ARG A 200 -6.25 7.30 17.35
CA ARG A 200 -7.69 7.47 17.56
C ARG A 200 -8.51 7.01 16.34
N PHE A 201 -7.96 7.22 15.14
CA PHE A 201 -8.56 6.77 13.90
C PHE A 201 -8.74 5.24 13.85
N GLY A 202 -7.69 4.48 14.14
CA GLY A 202 -7.74 3.01 14.14
C GLY A 202 -8.64 2.44 15.23
N VAL A 203 -8.71 3.09 16.40
CA VAL A 203 -9.67 2.71 17.47
C VAL A 203 -11.11 2.93 16.99
N THR A 204 -11.40 4.08 16.38
CA THR A 204 -12.74 4.38 15.84
C THR A 204 -13.11 3.41 14.72
N LEU A 205 -12.18 3.08 13.83
CA LEU A 205 -12.43 2.13 12.73
C LEU A 205 -12.82 0.73 13.28
N ARG A 206 -12.14 0.25 14.32
CA ARG A 206 -12.50 -1.00 15.01
C ARG A 206 -13.85 -0.92 15.73
N ALA A 207 -14.17 0.23 16.31
CA ALA A 207 -15.48 0.45 16.93
C ALA A 207 -16.61 0.39 15.90
N ILE A 208 -16.41 0.99 14.72
CA ILE A 208 -17.35 0.93 13.58
C ILE A 208 -17.59 -0.51 13.15
N LYS A 209 -16.49 -1.31 13.00
CA LYS A 209 -16.58 -2.73 12.69
C LYS A 209 -17.44 -3.50 13.70
N SER A 210 -17.33 -3.15 14.99
CA SER A 210 -18.09 -3.82 16.07
C SER A 210 -19.57 -3.44 16.07
N ASN A 211 -19.88 -2.14 15.99
CA ASN A 211 -21.27 -1.64 15.96
C ASN A 211 -21.33 -0.22 15.41
N GLU A 212 -21.75 -0.10 14.16
CA GLU A 212 -21.81 1.18 13.43
C GLU A 212 -22.84 2.15 14.05
N SER A 213 -24.04 1.66 14.39
CA SER A 213 -25.11 2.50 14.98
C SER A 213 -24.71 3.09 16.32
N ARG A 214 -23.91 2.37 17.12
CA ARG A 214 -23.41 2.89 18.40
C ARG A 214 -22.42 4.03 18.19
N VAL A 215 -21.57 3.96 17.17
CA VAL A 215 -20.60 5.01 16.82
C VAL A 215 -21.32 6.26 16.30
N GLU A 216 -22.39 6.08 15.52
CA GLU A 216 -23.27 7.19 15.08
C GLU A 216 -23.95 7.86 16.26
N ALA A 217 -24.48 7.10 17.22
CA ALA A 217 -25.09 7.63 18.42
C ALA A 217 -24.14 8.47 19.28
N MET A 218 -22.82 8.23 19.17
CA MET A 218 -21.78 9.06 19.82
C MET A 218 -21.42 10.32 19.01
N GLY A 219 -22.11 10.60 17.89
CA GLY A 219 -21.88 11.79 17.06
C GLY A 219 -20.73 11.68 16.07
N LEU A 220 -20.14 10.50 15.88
CA LEU A 220 -19.11 10.26 14.87
C LEU A 220 -19.77 9.78 13.57
N SER A 221 -19.22 10.18 12.41
CA SER A 221 -19.70 9.75 11.11
C SER A 221 -18.92 8.53 10.60
N PRO A 222 -19.43 7.29 10.65
CA PRO A 222 -18.72 6.07 10.24
C PRO A 222 -18.24 6.13 8.80
N LEU A 223 -19.06 6.71 7.92
CA LEU A 223 -18.80 6.84 6.50
C LEU A 223 -17.46 7.53 6.21
N ARG A 224 -17.15 8.64 6.92
CA ARG A 224 -15.88 9.36 6.72
C ARG A 224 -14.68 8.52 7.13
N PHE A 225 -14.77 7.78 8.23
CA PHE A 225 -13.70 6.91 8.70
C PHE A 225 -13.47 5.74 7.75
N LYS A 226 -14.53 5.14 7.23
CA LYS A 226 -14.45 4.07 6.22
C LYS A 226 -13.79 4.58 4.94
N MET A 227 -14.23 5.73 4.41
CA MET A 227 -13.64 6.34 3.21
C MET A 227 -12.14 6.61 3.37
N VAL A 228 -11.74 7.24 4.46
CA VAL A 228 -10.31 7.54 4.70
C VAL A 228 -9.50 6.24 4.83
N GLY A 229 -10.03 5.22 5.53
CA GLY A 229 -9.37 3.92 5.66
C GLY A 229 -9.16 3.24 4.31
N TYR A 230 -10.18 3.27 3.44
CA TYR A 230 -10.12 2.71 2.11
C TYR A 230 -9.12 3.43 1.21
N VAL A 231 -9.13 4.77 1.21
CA VAL A 231 -8.18 5.59 0.43
C VAL A 231 -6.74 5.34 0.86
N ILE A 232 -6.47 5.25 2.16
CA ILE A 232 -5.12 4.90 2.66
C ILE A 232 -4.69 3.52 2.15
N SER A 233 -5.58 2.54 2.20
CA SER A 233 -5.33 1.19 1.70
C SER A 233 -5.08 1.19 0.18
N ALA A 234 -5.88 1.91 -0.59
CA ALA A 234 -5.72 2.08 -2.04
C ALA A 234 -4.35 2.69 -2.39
N ILE A 235 -3.92 3.73 -1.67
CA ILE A 235 -2.61 4.35 -1.85
C ILE A 235 -1.48 3.34 -1.58
N ILE A 236 -1.57 2.56 -0.52
CA ILE A 236 -0.55 1.55 -0.18
C ILE A 236 -0.47 0.48 -1.27
N CYS A 237 -1.62 0.00 -1.77
CA CYS A 237 -1.67 -0.94 -2.89
C CYS A 237 -1.09 -0.32 -4.17
N GLY A 238 -1.34 0.97 -4.42
CA GLY A 238 -0.76 1.70 -5.55
C GLY A 238 0.76 1.79 -5.47
N ILE A 239 1.32 2.13 -4.30
CA ILE A 239 2.78 2.15 -4.08
C ILE A 239 3.37 0.74 -4.32
N ALA A 240 2.71 -0.31 -3.81
CA ALA A 240 3.13 -1.68 -4.07
C ALA A 240 3.13 -2.00 -5.57
N GLY A 241 2.12 -1.55 -6.31
CA GLY A 241 2.01 -1.72 -7.76
C GLY A 241 3.10 -0.99 -8.53
N THR A 242 3.42 0.25 -8.16
CA THR A 242 4.52 1.03 -8.76
C THR A 242 5.87 0.33 -8.60
N LEU A 243 6.14 -0.18 -7.40
CA LEU A 243 7.38 -0.94 -7.13
C LEU A 243 7.36 -2.30 -7.84
N PHE A 244 6.20 -2.92 -7.99
CA PHE A 244 6.03 -4.19 -8.70
C PHE A 244 6.38 -4.03 -10.19
N ALA A 245 5.92 -2.95 -10.83
CA ALA A 245 6.24 -2.62 -12.21
C ALA A 245 7.75 -2.38 -12.40
N SER A 246 8.37 -1.61 -11.49
CA SER A 246 9.82 -1.35 -11.53
C SER A 246 10.68 -2.61 -11.30
N TRP A 247 10.13 -3.62 -10.60
CA TRP A 247 10.82 -4.89 -10.40
C TRP A 247 10.69 -5.82 -11.60
N GLN A 248 9.50 -5.89 -12.21
CA GLN A 248 9.21 -6.85 -13.26
C GLN A 248 9.66 -6.36 -14.64
N GLU A 249 9.96 -5.06 -14.80
CA GLU A 249 10.33 -4.42 -16.09
C GLU A 249 9.23 -4.57 -17.17
N TYR A 250 7.99 -4.78 -16.72
CA TYR A 250 6.85 -5.11 -17.56
C TYR A 250 5.58 -4.39 -17.11
#